data_8d1c544e9f1a886149576f7ceb9b65d5
#
_entry.id   8d1c544e9f1a886149576f7ceb9b65d5
#
_cell.length_a   1.000
_cell.length_b   1.000
_cell.length_c   1.000
_cell.angle_alpha   90.00
_cell.angle_beta   90.00
_cell.angle_gamma   90.00
#
_symmetry.space_group_name_H-M   'P 1'
#
loop_
_entity.id
_entity.type
_entity.pdbx_description
1 polymer ?
#
loop_
_entity_poly.entity_id
_entity_poly.type
_entity_poly.pdbx_seq_one_letter_code
_entity_poly.pdbx_strand_id
1 'polypeptide(L)'
;LRAAAAGDEGPIPAFRAFRHLPLALEAIYPFAYVLPPVGRFFLSPDRRADLDLQQRLAAAQPRPETGLLHVDNTYDSRGGFSLYVPETYTPETALPLVVALHGGSGHGRAFLFSWLRDARSRGVIVVAPTSTGPTWALNGPDPDTPNLKRIVAEVSARWSVDPRRILLTGLSDGGTFAYVSGLEADSPFTHLAPVAAAFHPMLAEFADRERLNGLPVYIVHGALDWMFPPELAREANRTLTAGGAAVVHREIADLSHTYPREMNVAMLEW
;
A
#
# COMPACT_ATOMS: atom_id res chain seq x y z
N LEU A 1 -17.71 15.78 7.35
CA LEU A 1 -18.88 15.65 6.46
C LEU A 1 -19.91 16.76 6.71
N ARG A 2 -20.24 17.15 7.98
CA ARG A 2 -21.17 18.26 8.25
C ARG A 2 -20.59 19.63 7.82
N ALA A 3 -19.29 19.85 7.94
CA ALA A 3 -18.65 21.09 7.51
C ALA A 3 -18.67 21.25 5.98
N ALA A 4 -18.54 20.16 5.23
CA ALA A 4 -18.62 20.18 3.77
C ALA A 4 -20.05 20.46 3.25
N ALA A 5 -21.09 20.19 4.04
CA ALA A 5 -22.48 20.46 3.71
C ALA A 5 -22.91 21.93 3.98
N ALA A 6 -22.10 22.71 4.69
CA ALA A 6 -22.42 24.09 5.09
C ALA A 6 -22.01 25.17 4.07
N GLY A 7 -21.67 24.82 2.86
CA GLY A 7 -21.85 25.65 1.65
C GLY A 7 -20.82 26.74 1.33
N ASP A 8 -19.90 27.15 2.21
CA ASP A 8 -19.06 28.35 1.91
C ASP A 8 -17.53 28.16 2.03
N GLU A 9 -17.05 27.00 2.50
CA GLU A 9 -15.61 26.83 2.75
C GLU A 9 -14.88 25.93 1.74
N GLY A 10 -15.53 25.44 0.70
CA GLY A 10 -14.94 24.59 -0.34
C GLY A 10 -14.52 23.20 0.16
N PRO A 11 -13.81 22.38 -0.64
CA PRO A 11 -13.41 21.02 -0.30
C PRO A 11 -12.28 20.93 0.75
N ILE A 12 -11.56 22.02 1.01
CA ILE A 12 -10.37 22.03 1.88
C ILE A 12 -10.65 21.58 3.32
N PRO A 13 -11.71 22.04 4.02
CA PRO A 13 -12.03 21.60 5.36
C PRO A 13 -12.38 20.10 5.43
N ALA A 14 -13.10 19.60 4.42
CA ALA A 14 -13.40 18.19 4.30
C ALA A 14 -12.12 17.35 4.14
N PHE A 15 -11.22 17.79 3.26
CA PHE A 15 -9.93 17.16 3.05
C PHE A 15 -9.06 17.16 4.32
N ARG A 16 -9.06 18.26 5.07
CA ARG A 16 -8.38 18.35 6.38
C ARG A 16 -9.01 17.40 7.41
N ALA A 17 -10.34 17.26 7.43
CA ALA A 17 -11.02 16.33 8.34
C ALA A 17 -10.64 14.86 8.07
N PHE A 18 -10.40 14.47 6.82
CA PHE A 18 -9.97 13.11 6.47
C PHE A 18 -8.60 12.75 7.05
N ARG A 19 -7.72 13.71 7.35
CA ARG A 19 -6.43 13.45 8.02
C ARG A 19 -6.58 12.87 9.43
N HIS A 20 -7.73 13.08 10.08
CA HIS A 20 -8.01 12.55 11.41
C HIS A 20 -8.51 11.11 11.39
N LEU A 21 -8.95 10.60 10.22
CA LEU A 21 -9.48 9.24 10.12
C LEU A 21 -8.44 8.17 10.49
N PRO A 22 -7.19 8.20 10.00
CA PRO A 22 -6.18 7.23 10.41
C PRO A 22 -5.91 7.25 11.92
N LEU A 23 -5.86 8.42 12.55
CA LEU A 23 -5.68 8.56 14.00
C LEU A 23 -6.83 7.91 14.79
N ALA A 24 -8.09 8.12 14.34
CA ALA A 24 -9.24 7.49 14.93
C ALA A 24 -9.22 5.96 14.76
N LEU A 25 -8.84 5.47 13.57
CA LEU A 25 -8.70 4.04 13.30
C LEU A 25 -7.61 3.41 14.18
N GLU A 26 -6.48 4.08 14.33
CA GLU A 26 -5.39 3.63 15.18
C GLU A 26 -5.82 3.57 16.66
N ALA A 27 -6.52 4.61 17.15
CA ALA A 27 -6.99 4.66 18.52
C ALA A 27 -8.02 3.58 18.87
N ILE A 28 -8.87 3.17 17.92
CA ILE A 28 -9.87 2.12 18.16
C ILE A 28 -9.38 0.71 17.84
N TYR A 29 -8.27 0.54 17.10
CA TYR A 29 -7.78 -0.79 16.72
C TYR A 29 -7.50 -1.72 17.91
N PRO A 30 -6.92 -1.29 19.05
CA PRO A 30 -6.71 -2.16 20.21
C PRO A 30 -7.99 -2.83 20.73
N PHE A 31 -9.15 -2.18 20.55
CA PHE A 31 -10.42 -2.77 20.93
C PHE A 31 -10.89 -3.90 20.02
N ALA A 32 -10.24 -4.10 18.86
CA ALA A 32 -10.53 -5.23 17.98
C ALA A 32 -10.25 -6.59 18.63
N TYR A 33 -9.38 -6.63 19.65
CA TYR A 33 -9.06 -7.85 20.41
C TYR A 33 -10.13 -8.19 21.47
N VAL A 34 -10.89 -7.21 21.96
CA VAL A 34 -11.80 -7.38 23.09
C VAL A 34 -13.25 -7.13 22.74
N LEU A 35 -13.55 -6.40 21.67
CA LEU A 35 -14.89 -6.07 21.24
C LEU A 35 -15.20 -6.67 19.86
N PRO A 36 -16.02 -7.73 19.78
CA PRO A 36 -16.33 -8.39 18.49
C PRO A 36 -16.86 -7.45 17.40
N PRO A 37 -17.70 -6.41 17.69
CA PRO A 37 -18.09 -5.46 16.67
C PRO A 37 -16.92 -4.67 16.09
N VAL A 38 -15.94 -4.29 16.92
CA VAL A 38 -14.71 -3.60 16.48
C VAL A 38 -13.82 -4.57 15.70
N GLY A 39 -13.68 -5.80 16.16
CA GLY A 39 -12.98 -6.86 15.43
C GLY A 39 -13.53 -7.03 14.01
N ARG A 40 -14.87 -7.11 13.86
CA ARG A 40 -15.54 -7.19 12.55
C ARG A 40 -15.40 -5.92 11.71
N PHE A 41 -15.37 -4.73 12.35
CA PHE A 41 -15.14 -3.47 11.63
C PHE A 41 -13.80 -3.45 10.91
N PHE A 42 -12.77 -4.07 11.48
CA PHE A 42 -11.44 -4.21 10.87
C PHE A 42 -11.30 -5.43 9.95
N LEU A 43 -12.39 -5.99 9.45
CA LEU A 43 -12.39 -6.95 8.34
C LEU A 43 -12.87 -6.28 7.05
N SER A 44 -12.39 -6.79 5.92
CA SER A 44 -12.90 -6.41 4.61
C SER A 44 -14.38 -6.81 4.47
N PRO A 45 -15.21 -6.06 3.74
CA PRO A 45 -16.65 -6.27 3.68
C PRO A 45 -17.05 -7.71 3.31
N ASP A 46 -16.34 -8.32 2.37
CA ASP A 46 -16.55 -9.68 1.87
C ASP A 46 -16.22 -10.77 2.91
N ARG A 47 -15.38 -10.47 3.91
CA ARG A 47 -14.94 -11.43 4.93
C ARG A 47 -15.58 -11.21 6.30
N ARG A 48 -16.46 -10.21 6.44
CA ARG A 48 -17.10 -9.91 7.74
C ARG A 48 -18.03 -11.00 8.24
N ALA A 49 -18.59 -11.81 7.36
CA ALA A 49 -19.46 -12.92 7.69
C ALA A 49 -18.71 -14.26 7.88
N ASP A 50 -17.39 -14.29 7.69
CA ASP A 50 -16.56 -15.48 7.83
C ASP A 50 -16.37 -15.81 9.31
N LEU A 51 -17.14 -16.81 9.80
CA LEU A 51 -17.13 -17.20 11.20
C LEU A 51 -15.82 -17.87 11.60
N ASP A 52 -15.20 -18.65 10.71
CA ASP A 52 -13.93 -19.32 10.98
C ASP A 52 -12.80 -18.28 11.15
N LEU A 53 -12.78 -17.26 10.29
CA LEU A 53 -11.86 -16.13 10.44
C LEU A 53 -12.07 -15.41 11.76
N GLN A 54 -13.32 -15.09 12.11
CA GLN A 54 -13.66 -14.42 13.37
C GLN A 54 -13.22 -15.25 14.59
N GLN A 55 -13.44 -16.57 14.59
CA GLN A 55 -13.01 -17.47 15.65
C GLN A 55 -11.50 -17.54 15.80
N ARG A 56 -10.77 -17.66 14.69
CA ARG A 56 -9.29 -17.64 14.72
C ARG A 56 -8.74 -16.32 15.26
N LEU A 57 -9.31 -15.19 14.84
CA LEU A 57 -8.89 -13.88 15.32
C LEU A 57 -9.25 -13.67 16.80
N ALA A 58 -10.40 -14.16 17.26
CA ALA A 58 -10.80 -14.10 18.67
C ALA A 58 -9.93 -15.01 19.57
N ALA A 59 -9.45 -16.13 19.04
CA ALA A 59 -8.54 -17.02 19.76
C ALA A 59 -7.09 -16.52 19.80
N ALA A 60 -6.70 -15.63 18.88
CA ALA A 60 -5.36 -15.09 18.81
C ALA A 60 -5.07 -14.18 20.01
N GLN A 61 -3.99 -14.49 20.74
CA GLN A 61 -3.54 -13.66 21.85
C GLN A 61 -2.69 -12.50 21.32
N PRO A 62 -2.83 -11.30 21.89
CA PRO A 62 -1.93 -10.19 21.58
C PRO A 62 -0.48 -10.58 21.88
N ARG A 63 0.41 -10.34 20.92
CA ARG A 63 1.86 -10.63 21.03
C ARG A 63 2.64 -9.41 20.58
N PRO A 64 3.85 -9.16 21.15
CA PRO A 64 4.65 -7.99 20.79
C PRO A 64 5.04 -7.92 19.29
N GLU A 65 5.08 -9.09 18.62
CA GLU A 65 5.44 -9.20 17.21
C GLU A 65 4.26 -9.21 16.24
N THR A 66 3.01 -9.03 16.71
CA THR A 66 1.80 -9.04 15.86
C THR A 66 0.93 -7.80 16.06
N GLY A 67 -0.01 -7.58 15.14
CA GLY A 67 -0.87 -6.40 15.13
C GLY A 67 -0.19 -5.19 14.50
N LEU A 68 -0.50 -4.00 15.01
CA LEU A 68 0.08 -2.73 14.55
C LEU A 68 1.39 -2.45 15.27
N LEU A 69 2.45 -2.24 14.51
CA LEU A 69 3.78 -1.93 14.99
C LEU A 69 4.34 -0.69 14.26
N HIS A 70 5.21 0.05 14.94
CA HIS A 70 5.85 1.24 14.38
C HIS A 70 7.34 1.21 14.69
N VAL A 71 8.18 1.49 13.69
CA VAL A 71 9.64 1.55 13.80
C VAL A 71 10.08 2.94 13.33
N ASP A 72 10.55 3.76 14.25
CA ASP A 72 10.99 5.15 14.01
C ASP A 72 10.00 5.97 13.15
N ASN A 73 8.69 5.74 13.34
CA ASN A 73 7.64 6.25 12.48
C ASN A 73 6.53 6.98 13.27
N THR A 74 6.90 7.95 14.10
CA THR A 74 5.95 8.92 14.66
C THR A 74 5.46 9.86 13.57
N TYR A 75 4.33 10.55 13.76
CA TYR A 75 3.82 11.47 12.71
C TYR A 75 4.74 12.64 12.39
N ASP A 76 5.73 12.93 13.25
CA ASP A 76 6.74 13.97 13.06
C ASP A 76 8.07 13.44 12.50
N SER A 77 8.20 12.11 12.33
CA SER A 77 9.42 11.46 11.82
C SER A 77 9.24 10.97 10.39
N ARG A 78 10.35 10.83 9.67
CA ARG A 78 10.37 10.31 8.30
C ARG A 78 11.47 9.27 8.13
N GLY A 79 11.37 8.45 7.08
CA GLY A 79 12.34 7.38 6.81
C GLY A 79 12.11 6.08 7.61
N GLY A 80 11.23 6.12 8.62
CA GLY A 80 10.77 4.93 9.33
C GLY A 80 9.60 4.23 8.64
N PHE A 81 8.99 3.25 9.31
CA PHE A 81 7.85 2.51 8.76
C PHE A 81 6.86 2.06 9.84
N SER A 82 5.62 1.92 9.45
CA SER A 82 4.59 1.23 10.23
C SER A 82 4.25 -0.08 9.56
N LEU A 83 3.92 -1.10 10.34
CA LEU A 83 3.54 -2.39 9.77
C LEU A 83 2.38 -3.00 10.52
N TYR A 84 1.67 -3.87 9.82
CA TYR A 84 0.70 -4.78 10.37
C TYR A 84 1.17 -6.22 10.14
N VAL A 85 1.22 -6.99 11.21
CA VAL A 85 1.44 -8.44 11.16
C VAL A 85 0.18 -9.14 11.65
N PRO A 86 -0.37 -10.10 10.90
CA PRO A 86 -1.59 -10.81 11.30
C PRO A 86 -1.50 -11.37 12.72
N GLU A 87 -2.56 -11.24 13.50
CA GLU A 87 -2.66 -11.76 14.87
C GLU A 87 -2.46 -13.28 14.91
N THR A 88 -2.84 -13.92 13.81
CA THR A 88 -2.74 -15.38 13.61
C THR A 88 -1.39 -15.83 13.06
N TYR A 89 -0.42 -14.92 12.91
CA TYR A 89 0.91 -15.24 12.38
C TYR A 89 1.59 -16.34 13.18
N THR A 90 2.24 -17.26 12.48
CA THR A 90 3.17 -18.24 13.03
C THR A 90 4.44 -18.30 12.18
N PRO A 91 5.63 -18.56 12.78
CA PRO A 91 6.90 -18.60 12.03
C PRO A 91 6.98 -19.71 10.98
N GLU A 92 6.17 -20.77 11.13
CA GLU A 92 6.14 -21.93 10.25
C GLU A 92 5.46 -21.65 8.92
N THR A 93 4.68 -20.56 8.83
CA THR A 93 3.95 -20.20 7.61
C THR A 93 4.51 -18.90 7.02
N ALA A 94 5.10 -18.99 5.85
CA ALA A 94 5.56 -17.81 5.12
C ALA A 94 4.37 -17.04 4.54
N LEU A 95 4.26 -15.74 4.87
CA LEU A 95 3.17 -14.86 4.45
C LEU A 95 3.57 -13.93 3.31
N PRO A 96 2.62 -13.52 2.46
CA PRO A 96 2.86 -12.43 1.51
C PRO A 96 3.19 -11.12 2.23
N LEU A 97 4.00 -10.28 1.58
CA LEU A 97 4.33 -8.94 2.03
C LEU A 97 3.80 -7.90 1.04
N VAL A 98 3.07 -6.92 1.54
CA VAL A 98 2.71 -5.71 0.79
C VAL A 98 3.51 -4.54 1.34
N VAL A 99 4.24 -3.84 0.48
CA VAL A 99 4.90 -2.57 0.79
C VAL A 99 4.09 -1.45 0.15
N ALA A 100 3.42 -0.65 0.99
CA ALA A 100 2.41 0.33 0.59
C ALA A 100 2.93 1.76 0.75
N LEU A 101 3.13 2.47 -0.36
CA LEU A 101 3.73 3.80 -0.42
C LEU A 101 2.64 4.88 -0.43
N HIS A 102 2.74 5.84 0.48
CA HIS A 102 1.82 6.99 0.56
C HIS A 102 2.00 7.96 -0.62
N GLY A 103 1.00 8.78 -0.90
CA GLY A 103 1.08 9.88 -1.86
C GLY A 103 1.92 11.06 -1.36
N GLY A 104 2.14 12.07 -2.22
CA GLY A 104 2.88 13.27 -1.88
C GLY A 104 2.42 13.92 -0.58
N SER A 105 3.35 14.39 0.24
CA SER A 105 3.12 14.96 1.57
C SER A 105 2.38 14.01 2.56
N GLY A 106 2.25 12.73 2.22
CA GLY A 106 1.62 11.72 3.06
C GLY A 106 2.56 11.15 4.14
N HIS A 107 2.07 10.12 4.81
CA HIS A 107 2.81 9.42 5.86
C HIS A 107 2.42 7.95 5.89
N GLY A 108 3.41 7.04 5.99
CA GLY A 108 3.17 5.60 5.99
C GLY A 108 2.23 5.15 7.11
N ARG A 109 2.39 5.70 8.33
CA ARG A 109 1.54 5.36 9.47
C ARG A 109 0.05 5.58 9.18
N ALA A 110 -0.29 6.65 8.47
CA ALA A 110 -1.66 6.93 8.05
C ALA A 110 -2.08 6.03 6.87
N PHE A 111 -1.18 5.82 5.90
CA PHE A 111 -1.50 5.05 4.70
C PHE A 111 -1.68 3.55 4.96
N LEU A 112 -1.07 3.01 6.02
CA LEU A 112 -1.26 1.63 6.48
C LEU A 112 -2.76 1.25 6.60
N PHE A 113 -3.58 2.19 7.07
CA PHE A 113 -5.03 1.97 7.24
C PHE A 113 -5.81 1.84 5.92
N SER A 114 -5.18 2.12 4.79
CA SER A 114 -5.75 1.79 3.48
C SER A 114 -5.72 0.30 3.19
N TRP A 115 -4.83 -0.46 3.83
CA TRP A 115 -4.61 -1.88 3.62
C TRP A 115 -5.01 -2.77 4.80
N LEU A 116 -5.13 -2.21 6.00
CA LEU A 116 -5.29 -2.97 7.25
C LEU A 116 -6.42 -4.00 7.21
N ARG A 117 -7.59 -3.62 6.69
CA ARG A 117 -8.75 -4.51 6.65
C ARG A 117 -8.52 -5.73 5.75
N ASP A 118 -7.94 -5.50 4.59
CA ASP A 118 -7.67 -6.55 3.61
C ASP A 118 -6.55 -7.46 4.08
N ALA A 119 -5.50 -6.89 4.65
CA ALA A 119 -4.39 -7.62 5.26
C ALA A 119 -4.85 -8.52 6.41
N ARG A 120 -5.66 -7.98 7.33
CA ARG A 120 -6.21 -8.72 8.46
C ARG A 120 -7.16 -9.84 8.03
N SER A 121 -7.92 -9.60 6.97
CA SER A 121 -8.87 -10.58 6.43
C SER A 121 -8.21 -11.72 5.67
N ARG A 122 -7.01 -11.50 5.13
CA ARG A 122 -6.32 -12.45 4.23
C ARG A 122 -4.99 -12.98 4.76
N GLY A 123 -4.59 -12.56 5.96
CA GLY A 123 -3.34 -13.02 6.56
C GLY A 123 -2.11 -12.53 5.82
N VAL A 124 -2.04 -11.24 5.50
CA VAL A 124 -0.95 -10.61 4.76
C VAL A 124 -0.19 -9.66 5.67
N ILE A 125 1.14 -9.66 5.62
CA ILE A 125 1.95 -8.62 6.26
C ILE A 125 1.91 -7.37 5.39
N VAL A 126 1.58 -6.22 5.98
CA VAL A 126 1.64 -4.92 5.29
C VAL A 126 2.67 -4.03 5.96
N VAL A 127 3.56 -3.47 5.18
CA VAL A 127 4.51 -2.44 5.60
C VAL A 127 4.18 -1.14 4.87
N ALA A 128 4.06 -0.07 5.61
CA ALA A 128 3.86 1.27 5.08
C ALA A 128 5.03 2.18 5.50
N PRO A 129 6.07 2.26 4.67
CA PRO A 129 7.19 3.18 4.89
C PRO A 129 6.74 4.65 4.78
N THR A 130 7.46 5.53 5.46
CA THR A 130 7.37 6.97 5.25
C THR A 130 8.60 7.43 4.47
N SER A 131 8.38 8.16 3.38
CA SER A 131 9.48 8.72 2.57
C SER A 131 10.45 9.53 3.42
N THR A 132 11.71 9.58 3.06
CA THR A 132 12.74 10.34 3.80
C THR A 132 12.55 11.85 3.67
N GLY A 133 12.05 12.31 2.52
CA GLY A 133 11.67 13.70 2.25
C GLY A 133 10.16 13.95 2.39
N PRO A 134 9.67 15.15 2.05
CA PRO A 134 8.23 15.46 2.02
C PRO A 134 7.43 14.55 1.10
N THR A 135 8.06 14.04 0.05
CA THR A 135 7.57 12.99 -0.84
C THR A 135 8.72 12.05 -1.20
N TRP A 136 8.45 11.02 -2.00
CA TRP A 136 9.44 10.06 -2.50
C TRP A 136 10.47 10.73 -3.40
N ALA A 137 11.67 10.15 -3.48
CA ALA A 137 12.78 10.65 -4.30
C ALA A 137 12.52 10.45 -5.80
N LEU A 138 11.64 11.27 -6.38
CA LEU A 138 11.31 11.23 -7.80
C LEU A 138 12.31 12.01 -8.68
N ASN A 139 13.13 12.86 -8.07
CA ASN A 139 14.15 13.66 -8.74
C ASN A 139 15.38 13.81 -7.85
N GLY A 140 16.58 13.78 -8.45
CA GLY A 140 17.85 13.95 -7.75
C GLY A 140 18.32 12.70 -7.01
N PRO A 141 19.07 12.84 -5.89
CA PRO A 141 19.55 11.71 -5.09
C PRO A 141 18.38 10.90 -4.53
N ASP A 142 18.49 9.59 -4.57
CA ASP A 142 17.48 8.65 -4.09
C ASP A 142 17.90 7.94 -2.79
N PRO A 143 17.53 8.47 -1.62
CA PRO A 143 17.68 7.79 -0.35
C PRO A 143 16.55 6.79 -0.06
N ASP A 144 15.43 6.84 -0.80
CA ASP A 144 14.24 6.05 -0.48
C ASP A 144 14.36 4.61 -1.00
N THR A 145 14.90 4.36 -2.19
CA THR A 145 15.09 3.00 -2.71
C THR A 145 15.99 2.13 -1.80
N PRO A 146 17.19 2.58 -1.37
CA PRO A 146 17.98 1.83 -0.40
C PRO A 146 17.24 1.62 0.93
N ASN A 147 16.45 2.61 1.37
CA ASN A 147 15.66 2.49 2.59
C ASN A 147 14.54 1.44 2.44
N LEU A 148 13.85 1.37 1.31
CA LEU A 148 12.84 0.32 1.04
C LEU A 148 13.48 -1.07 1.05
N LYS A 149 14.64 -1.26 0.41
CA LYS A 149 15.39 -2.53 0.42
C LYS A 149 15.77 -2.93 1.85
N ARG A 150 16.27 -1.97 2.66
CA ARG A 150 16.58 -2.18 4.08
C ARG A 150 15.35 -2.62 4.88
N ILE A 151 14.21 -1.94 4.68
CA ILE A 151 12.95 -2.26 5.38
C ILE A 151 12.46 -3.67 5.02
N VAL A 152 12.47 -4.04 3.74
CA VAL A 152 12.10 -5.40 3.31
C VAL A 152 13.01 -6.45 3.95
N ALA A 153 14.32 -6.21 3.96
CA ALA A 153 15.29 -7.11 4.59
C ALA A 153 15.05 -7.24 6.11
N GLU A 154 14.82 -6.12 6.81
CA GLU A 154 14.54 -6.10 8.25
C GLU A 154 13.25 -6.88 8.59
N VAL A 155 12.18 -6.65 7.83
CA VAL A 155 10.90 -7.34 8.01
C VAL A 155 11.06 -8.84 7.74
N SER A 156 11.76 -9.22 6.67
CA SER A 156 11.99 -10.63 6.32
C SER A 156 12.93 -11.35 7.29
N ALA A 157 13.78 -10.61 8.02
CA ALA A 157 14.61 -11.18 9.08
C ALA A 157 13.82 -11.47 10.37
N ARG A 158 12.71 -10.74 10.61
CA ARG A 158 11.91 -10.88 11.83
C ARG A 158 10.67 -11.75 11.66
N TRP A 159 10.11 -11.81 10.46
CA TRP A 159 8.90 -12.57 10.15
C TRP A 159 9.11 -13.45 8.93
N SER A 160 8.44 -14.60 8.90
CA SER A 160 8.47 -15.51 7.75
C SER A 160 7.70 -14.91 6.58
N VAL A 161 8.43 -14.25 5.66
CA VAL A 161 7.91 -13.66 4.42
C VAL A 161 8.14 -14.62 3.26
N ASP A 162 7.14 -14.83 2.40
CA ASP A 162 7.33 -15.55 1.13
C ASP A 162 8.07 -14.65 0.13
N PRO A 163 9.33 -14.95 -0.22
CA PRO A 163 10.12 -14.11 -1.10
C PRO A 163 9.58 -14.05 -2.55
N ARG A 164 8.63 -14.90 -2.90
CA ARG A 164 7.97 -14.91 -4.21
C ARG A 164 6.72 -14.04 -4.24
N ARG A 165 6.28 -13.50 -3.10
CA ARG A 165 5.05 -12.72 -2.95
C ARG A 165 5.31 -11.43 -2.19
N ILE A 166 6.13 -10.57 -2.78
CA ILE A 166 6.45 -9.23 -2.25
C ILE A 166 5.90 -8.20 -3.24
N LEU A 167 4.78 -7.58 -2.87
CA LEU A 167 4.10 -6.56 -3.65
C LEU A 167 4.58 -5.17 -3.25
N LEU A 168 5.01 -4.35 -4.22
CA LEU A 168 5.20 -2.91 -4.06
C LEU A 168 4.00 -2.19 -4.68
N THR A 169 3.33 -1.39 -3.88
CA THR A 169 2.18 -0.57 -4.32
C THR A 169 2.28 0.84 -3.77
N GLY A 170 1.54 1.77 -4.34
CA GLY A 170 1.51 3.14 -3.83
C GLY A 170 0.54 4.02 -4.58
N LEU A 171 0.16 5.13 -3.94
CA LEU A 171 -0.73 6.16 -4.50
C LEU A 171 0.09 7.33 -5.02
N SER A 172 -0.25 7.86 -6.21
CA SER A 172 0.29 9.13 -6.70
C SER A 172 1.83 9.10 -6.76
N ASP A 173 2.53 9.99 -6.05
CA ASP A 173 3.99 9.97 -5.93
C ASP A 173 4.51 8.59 -5.47
N GLY A 174 3.81 7.93 -4.53
CA GLY A 174 4.17 6.58 -4.10
C GLY A 174 3.97 5.53 -5.21
N GLY A 175 2.95 5.70 -6.05
CA GLY A 175 2.74 4.87 -7.24
C GLY A 175 3.80 5.10 -8.31
N THR A 176 4.19 6.36 -8.52
CA THR A 176 5.29 6.73 -9.41
C THR A 176 6.62 6.14 -8.90
N PHE A 177 6.86 6.22 -7.58
CA PHE A 177 8.06 5.66 -6.97
C PHE A 177 8.06 4.12 -6.98
N ALA A 178 6.88 3.49 -7.00
CA ALA A 178 6.78 2.04 -7.17
C ALA A 178 7.32 1.59 -8.54
N TYR A 179 7.17 2.39 -9.59
CA TYR A 179 7.87 2.15 -10.86
C TYR A 179 9.38 2.36 -10.72
N VAL A 180 9.81 3.47 -10.11
CA VAL A 180 11.24 3.80 -9.97
C VAL A 180 11.99 2.68 -9.24
N SER A 181 11.61 2.38 -8.01
CA SER A 181 12.28 1.38 -7.17
C SER A 181 11.97 -0.06 -7.60
N GLY A 182 10.77 -0.29 -8.16
CA GLY A 182 10.32 -1.61 -8.57
C GLY A 182 10.98 -2.13 -9.85
N LEU A 183 11.39 -1.24 -10.74
CA LEU A 183 12.03 -1.61 -12.02
C LEU A 183 13.56 -1.72 -11.92
N GLU A 184 14.17 -1.43 -10.78
CA GLU A 184 15.61 -1.69 -10.59
C GLU A 184 15.94 -3.18 -10.70
N ALA A 185 17.11 -3.50 -11.27
CA ALA A 185 17.54 -4.87 -11.52
C ALA A 185 17.63 -5.74 -10.24
N ASP A 186 18.06 -5.14 -9.11
CA ASP A 186 18.19 -5.81 -7.81
C ASP A 186 17.00 -5.55 -6.87
N SER A 187 15.85 -5.13 -7.43
CA SER A 187 14.63 -4.88 -6.68
C SER A 187 14.11 -6.15 -5.99
N PRO A 188 13.79 -6.12 -4.68
CA PRO A 188 13.26 -7.28 -3.97
C PRO A 188 11.76 -7.54 -4.27
N PHE A 189 11.11 -6.63 -4.98
CA PHE A 189 9.68 -6.69 -5.25
C PHE A 189 9.36 -7.62 -6.41
N THR A 190 8.51 -8.61 -6.17
CA THR A 190 8.11 -9.59 -7.18
C THR A 190 6.90 -9.16 -8.00
N HIS A 191 6.11 -8.21 -7.47
CA HIS A 191 4.89 -7.68 -8.07
C HIS A 191 4.84 -6.16 -7.86
N LEU A 192 4.32 -5.42 -8.84
CA LEU A 192 4.12 -3.98 -8.75
C LEU A 192 2.64 -3.64 -8.93
N ALA A 193 2.11 -2.72 -8.09
CA ALA A 193 0.75 -2.22 -8.24
C ALA A 193 0.67 -0.70 -8.06
N PRO A 194 1.14 0.09 -9.02
CA PRO A 194 1.04 1.55 -9.00
C PRO A 194 -0.42 2.02 -9.16
N VAL A 195 -0.83 2.99 -8.34
CA VAL A 195 -2.19 3.54 -8.32
C VAL A 195 -2.15 5.05 -8.55
N ALA A 196 -2.92 5.55 -9.53
CA ALA A 196 -2.99 6.96 -9.88
C ALA A 196 -1.58 7.59 -10.02
N ALA A 197 -0.69 6.89 -10.71
CA ALA A 197 0.73 7.19 -10.81
C ALA A 197 1.09 7.89 -12.11
N ALA A 198 2.10 8.76 -12.07
CA ALA A 198 2.79 9.22 -13.27
C ALA A 198 3.76 8.13 -13.74
N PHE A 199 3.95 8.06 -15.06
CA PHE A 199 4.91 7.15 -15.67
C PHE A 199 5.69 7.89 -16.77
N HIS A 200 6.98 7.65 -16.82
CA HIS A 200 7.83 8.12 -17.91
C HIS A 200 8.42 6.93 -18.65
N PRO A 201 8.30 6.83 -20.00
CA PRO A 201 8.77 5.68 -20.78
C PRO A 201 10.23 5.32 -20.57
N MET A 202 11.09 6.29 -20.28
CA MET A 202 12.50 6.06 -19.96
C MET A 202 12.71 5.10 -18.78
N LEU A 203 11.76 5.00 -17.85
CA LEU A 203 11.87 4.04 -16.74
C LEU A 203 11.92 2.60 -17.24
N ALA A 204 11.14 2.27 -18.27
CA ALA A 204 11.18 0.94 -18.87
C ALA A 204 12.36 0.79 -19.87
N GLU A 205 12.78 1.89 -20.50
CA GLU A 205 13.92 1.88 -21.43
C GLU A 205 15.25 1.61 -20.70
N PHE A 206 15.40 2.16 -19.48
CA PHE A 206 16.58 1.93 -18.65
C PHE A 206 16.48 0.71 -17.73
N ALA A 207 15.29 0.11 -17.60
CA ALA A 207 15.13 -1.11 -16.83
C ALA A 207 15.84 -2.29 -17.51
N ASP A 208 16.38 -3.19 -16.68
CA ASP A 208 16.95 -4.43 -17.17
C ASP A 208 15.87 -5.28 -17.87
N ARG A 209 16.19 -5.84 -19.04
CA ARG A 209 15.26 -6.71 -19.77
C ARG A 209 14.92 -7.99 -19.00
N GLU A 210 15.87 -8.54 -18.26
CA GLU A 210 15.61 -9.71 -17.41
C GLU A 210 14.63 -9.34 -16.28
N ARG A 211 14.77 -8.13 -15.73
CA ARG A 211 13.86 -7.60 -14.71
C ARG A 211 12.43 -7.42 -15.22
N LEU A 212 12.27 -6.91 -16.45
CA LEU A 212 10.96 -6.71 -17.07
C LEU A 212 10.29 -8.01 -17.51
N ASN A 213 11.07 -9.01 -17.90
CA ASN A 213 10.54 -10.23 -18.49
C ASN A 213 9.62 -11.00 -17.54
N GLY A 214 8.32 -10.97 -17.85
CA GLY A 214 7.28 -11.62 -17.04
C GLY A 214 6.97 -10.92 -15.72
N LEU A 215 7.55 -9.72 -15.44
CA LEU A 215 7.25 -8.97 -14.21
C LEU A 215 5.76 -8.66 -14.13
N PRO A 216 5.07 -9.14 -13.08
CA PRO A 216 3.66 -8.83 -12.87
C PRO A 216 3.49 -7.36 -12.47
N VAL A 217 2.65 -6.60 -13.22
CA VAL A 217 2.34 -5.19 -12.95
C VAL A 217 0.83 -4.97 -13.03
N TYR A 218 0.22 -4.51 -11.93
CA TYR A 218 -1.21 -4.22 -11.85
C TYR A 218 -1.44 -2.71 -11.76
N ILE A 219 -1.71 -2.07 -12.89
CA ILE A 219 -1.91 -0.61 -12.96
C ILE A 219 -3.38 -0.28 -12.64
N VAL A 220 -3.62 0.62 -11.67
CA VAL A 220 -4.95 1.15 -11.37
C VAL A 220 -4.96 2.66 -11.56
N HIS A 221 -5.91 3.17 -12.33
CA HIS A 221 -6.02 4.61 -12.60
C HIS A 221 -7.47 5.05 -12.74
N GLY A 222 -7.78 6.26 -12.29
CA GLY A 222 -9.09 6.86 -12.45
C GLY A 222 -9.24 7.56 -13.79
N ALA A 223 -10.34 7.33 -14.51
CA ALA A 223 -10.63 8.04 -15.76
C ALA A 223 -10.90 9.55 -15.55
N LEU A 224 -11.26 9.95 -14.32
CA LEU A 224 -11.48 11.35 -13.92
C LEU A 224 -10.32 11.93 -13.13
N ASP A 225 -9.12 11.32 -13.23
CA ASP A 225 -7.95 11.84 -12.56
C ASP A 225 -7.55 13.20 -13.16
N TRP A 226 -7.71 14.25 -12.36
CA TRP A 226 -7.44 15.62 -12.75
C TRP A 226 -5.98 16.03 -12.57
N MET A 227 -5.21 15.26 -11.79
CA MET A 227 -3.81 15.55 -11.49
C MET A 227 -2.88 14.80 -12.45
N PHE A 228 -3.10 13.51 -12.63
CA PHE A 228 -2.37 12.67 -13.58
C PHE A 228 -3.34 12.14 -14.64
N PRO A 229 -3.27 12.65 -15.90
CA PRO A 229 -4.13 12.19 -16.96
C PRO A 229 -4.06 10.65 -17.15
N PRO A 230 -5.18 9.96 -17.41
CA PRO A 230 -5.21 8.49 -17.56
C PRO A 230 -4.36 7.98 -18.72
N GLU A 231 -3.98 8.86 -19.64
CA GLU A 231 -3.02 8.60 -20.73
C GLU A 231 -1.66 8.12 -20.20
N LEU A 232 -1.23 8.59 -19.02
CA LEU A 232 0.03 8.15 -18.39
C LEU A 232 -0.03 6.66 -18.00
N ALA A 233 -1.16 6.19 -17.48
CA ALA A 233 -1.36 4.78 -17.16
C ALA A 233 -1.48 3.91 -18.42
N ARG A 234 -2.15 4.42 -19.46
CA ARG A 234 -2.23 3.76 -20.77
C ARG A 234 -0.86 3.65 -21.42
N GLU A 235 0.00 4.69 -21.30
CA GLU A 235 1.39 4.69 -21.75
C GLU A 235 2.21 3.67 -20.97
N ALA A 236 2.11 3.66 -19.63
CA ALA A 236 2.77 2.67 -18.79
C ALA A 236 2.41 1.23 -19.23
N ASN A 237 1.12 0.96 -19.44
CA ASN A 237 0.66 -0.34 -19.92
C ASN A 237 1.31 -0.72 -21.25
N ARG A 238 1.28 0.16 -22.26
CA ARG A 238 1.89 -0.12 -23.58
C ARG A 238 3.38 -0.38 -23.48
N THR A 239 4.09 0.50 -22.78
CA THR A 239 5.55 0.46 -22.70
C THR A 239 6.06 -0.74 -21.91
N LEU A 240 5.46 -1.03 -20.75
CA LEU A 240 5.84 -2.17 -19.92
C LEU A 240 5.49 -3.50 -20.59
N THR A 241 4.34 -3.59 -21.26
CA THR A 241 3.97 -4.79 -22.04
C THR A 241 4.93 -5.01 -23.19
N ALA A 242 5.31 -3.95 -23.93
CA ALA A 242 6.31 -4.05 -25.00
C ALA A 242 7.70 -4.45 -24.46
N GLY A 243 8.02 -4.09 -23.20
CA GLY A 243 9.22 -4.50 -22.49
C GLY A 243 9.20 -5.94 -21.97
N GLY A 244 8.06 -6.65 -22.08
CA GLY A 244 7.90 -8.05 -21.66
C GLY A 244 7.23 -8.26 -20.30
N ALA A 245 6.78 -7.20 -19.63
CA ALA A 245 6.06 -7.33 -18.38
C ALA A 245 4.63 -7.90 -18.55
N ALA A 246 4.15 -8.63 -17.56
CA ALA A 246 2.78 -9.15 -17.50
C ALA A 246 1.87 -8.09 -16.88
N VAL A 247 1.28 -7.23 -17.71
CA VAL A 247 0.53 -6.06 -17.25
C VAL A 247 -0.97 -6.32 -17.21
N VAL A 248 -1.60 -6.01 -16.07
CA VAL A 248 -3.04 -5.81 -15.94
C VAL A 248 -3.30 -4.32 -15.75
N HIS A 249 -4.16 -3.72 -16.56
CA HIS A 249 -4.54 -2.31 -16.44
C HIS A 249 -6.03 -2.20 -16.12
N ARG A 250 -6.35 -1.47 -15.03
CA ARG A 250 -7.71 -1.16 -14.59
C ARG A 250 -7.91 0.35 -14.58
N GLU A 251 -8.62 0.84 -15.57
CA GLU A 251 -9.12 2.21 -15.61
C GLU A 251 -10.54 2.24 -15.04
N ILE A 252 -10.76 3.03 -13.97
CA ILE A 252 -12.01 3.10 -13.24
C ILE A 252 -12.75 4.38 -13.69
N ALA A 253 -13.92 4.21 -14.31
CA ALA A 253 -14.61 5.27 -15.05
C ALA A 253 -15.03 6.48 -14.20
N ASP A 254 -15.40 6.27 -12.93
CA ASP A 254 -15.90 7.29 -11.99
C ASP A 254 -14.89 7.66 -10.89
N LEU A 255 -13.63 7.20 -11.02
CA LEU A 255 -12.58 7.49 -10.05
C LEU A 255 -11.79 8.73 -10.46
N SER A 256 -11.60 9.63 -9.49
CA SER A 256 -10.68 10.77 -9.56
C SER A 256 -9.30 10.42 -9.00
N HIS A 257 -8.45 11.43 -8.70
CA HIS A 257 -7.12 11.23 -8.09
C HIS A 257 -7.24 10.79 -6.62
N THR A 258 -7.50 9.50 -6.40
CA THR A 258 -7.65 8.94 -5.05
C THR A 258 -7.30 7.45 -5.02
N TYR A 259 -7.16 6.89 -3.81
CA TYR A 259 -6.84 5.47 -3.62
C TYR A 259 -8.13 4.63 -3.54
N PRO A 260 -8.40 3.75 -4.52
CA PRO A 260 -9.57 2.88 -4.52
C PRO A 260 -9.29 1.61 -3.67
N ARG A 261 -9.64 1.65 -2.39
CA ARG A 261 -9.39 0.54 -1.45
C ARG A 261 -10.04 -0.78 -1.86
N GLU A 262 -11.14 -0.72 -2.59
CA GLU A 262 -11.84 -1.87 -3.16
C GLU A 262 -10.98 -2.67 -4.14
N MET A 263 -9.94 -2.06 -4.69
CA MET A 263 -9.00 -2.75 -5.59
C MET A 263 -7.94 -3.58 -4.85
N ASN A 264 -7.79 -3.40 -3.53
CA ASN A 264 -6.82 -4.19 -2.74
C ASN A 264 -7.04 -5.69 -2.88
N VAL A 265 -8.29 -6.12 -2.85
CA VAL A 265 -8.66 -7.53 -3.01
C VAL A 265 -8.18 -8.08 -4.34
N ALA A 266 -8.47 -7.35 -5.43
CA ALA A 266 -8.04 -7.76 -6.76
C ALA A 266 -6.51 -7.79 -6.92
N MET A 267 -5.79 -6.88 -6.25
CA MET A 267 -4.32 -6.88 -6.24
C MET A 267 -3.71 -8.01 -5.39
N LEU A 268 -4.43 -8.50 -4.35
CA LEU A 268 -3.98 -9.60 -3.50
C LEU A 268 -4.28 -10.98 -4.06
N GLU A 269 -5.33 -11.09 -4.87
CA GLU A 269 -5.80 -12.35 -5.46
C GLU A 269 -5.26 -12.58 -6.89
N TRP A 270 -4.63 -11.54 -7.45
CA TRP A 270 -3.98 -11.56 -8.76
C TRP A 270 -2.57 -12.18 -8.66
#